data_f73cc5206058871471b8e6b623cc43b3
#
_entry.id   f73cc5206058871471b8e6b623cc43b3
#
_cell.length_a   1.000
_cell.length_b   1.000
_cell.length_c   1.000
_cell.angle_alpha   90.00
_cell.angle_beta   90.00
_cell.angle_gamma   90.00
#
_symmetry.space_group_name_H-M   'P 1'
#
loop_
_entity.id
_entity.type
_entity.pdbx_description
1 polymer ?
#
loop_
_entity_poly.entity_id
_entity_poly.type
_entity_poly.pdbx_seq_one_letter_code
_entity_poly.pdbx_strand_id
1 'polypeptide(L)'
;STPIKSSAASDVYKRQLKIMAKELNVPVICLSQLSRANESRTDKRPMLSDLRESGAIEQDADSVMFLYRDEYYNPNTQDKNIAECIVAKNRHGETGTVKLQWRPQFFTFSDLEWKHEG
;
A
#
# COMPACT_ATOMS: atom_id res chain seq x y z
N SER A 1 -19.79 -16.61 -0.78
CA SER A 1 -20.06 -15.33 -0.15
C SER A 1 -20.16 -14.23 -1.19
N THR A 2 -21.16 -13.43 -1.08
CA THR A 2 -21.36 -12.31 -2.00
C THR A 2 -20.37 -11.22 -1.69
N PRO A 3 -19.52 -10.80 -2.65
CA PRO A 3 -18.61 -9.71 -2.40
C PRO A 3 -19.40 -8.43 -2.09
N ILE A 4 -18.99 -7.73 -1.07
CA ILE A 4 -19.57 -6.46 -0.70
C ILE A 4 -19.10 -5.43 -1.70
N LYS A 5 -20.00 -4.96 -2.56
CA LYS A 5 -19.67 -4.01 -3.61
C LYS A 5 -19.90 -2.56 -3.21
N SER A 6 -20.56 -2.33 -2.08
CA SER A 6 -20.84 -0.99 -1.62
C SER A 6 -19.63 -0.44 -0.86
N SER A 7 -19.15 0.74 -1.26
CA SER A 7 -18.08 1.42 -0.53
C SER A 7 -18.49 1.75 0.90
N ALA A 8 -19.77 2.06 1.13
CA ALA A 8 -20.28 2.35 2.48
C ALA A 8 -20.18 1.13 3.40
N ALA A 9 -20.54 -0.06 2.90
CA ALA A 9 -20.43 -1.29 3.69
C ALA A 9 -18.97 -1.63 3.98
N SER A 10 -18.08 -1.42 3.01
CA SER A 10 -16.66 -1.62 3.19
C SER A 10 -16.10 -0.68 4.26
N ASP A 11 -16.54 0.57 4.28
CA ASP A 11 -16.09 1.57 5.25
C ASP A 11 -16.52 1.20 6.67
N VAL A 12 -17.76 0.74 6.86
CA VAL A 12 -18.25 0.29 8.15
C VAL A 12 -17.40 -0.87 8.66
N TYR A 13 -17.10 -1.82 7.80
CA TYR A 13 -16.28 -2.97 8.15
C TYR A 13 -14.87 -2.55 8.59
N LYS A 14 -14.26 -1.63 7.88
CA LYS A 14 -12.90 -1.17 8.18
C LYS A 14 -12.86 -0.38 9.48
N ARG A 15 -13.90 0.41 9.76
CA ARG A 15 -14.00 1.12 11.04
C ARG A 15 -14.14 0.15 12.20
N GLN A 16 -14.90 -0.93 12.02
CA GLN A 16 -15.01 -1.98 13.04
C GLN A 16 -13.67 -2.65 13.32
N LEU A 17 -12.85 -2.85 12.30
CA LEU A 17 -11.50 -3.39 12.49
C LEU A 17 -10.65 -2.47 13.35
N LYS A 18 -10.77 -1.16 13.18
CA LYS A 18 -10.03 -0.21 14.01
C LYS A 18 -10.48 -0.27 15.47
N ILE A 19 -11.78 -0.34 15.70
CA ILE A 19 -12.34 -0.46 17.05
C ILE A 19 -11.83 -1.74 17.70
N MET A 20 -11.87 -2.85 16.98
CA MET A 20 -11.39 -4.14 17.47
C MET A 20 -9.90 -4.10 17.82
N ALA A 21 -9.09 -3.46 16.99
CA ALA A 21 -7.68 -3.31 17.25
C ALA A 21 -7.41 -2.59 18.57
N LYS A 22 -8.18 -1.53 18.85
CA LYS A 22 -8.08 -0.80 20.10
C LYS A 22 -8.55 -1.61 21.30
N GLU A 23 -9.68 -2.29 21.18
CA GLU A 23 -10.25 -3.08 22.27
C GLU A 23 -9.37 -4.26 22.64
N LEU A 24 -8.79 -4.93 21.65
CA LEU A 24 -7.94 -6.10 21.88
C LEU A 24 -6.47 -5.73 22.05
N ASN A 25 -6.12 -4.47 21.85
CA ASN A 25 -4.74 -3.98 21.92
C ASN A 25 -3.80 -4.78 21.00
N VAL A 26 -4.24 -4.96 19.77
CA VAL A 26 -3.47 -5.67 18.73
C VAL A 26 -3.36 -4.82 17.47
N PRO A 27 -2.28 -4.98 16.71
CA PRO A 27 -2.20 -4.36 15.39
C PRO A 27 -3.11 -5.10 14.41
N VAL A 28 -3.72 -4.34 13.49
CA VAL A 28 -4.53 -4.91 12.40
C VAL A 28 -4.00 -4.35 11.09
N ILE A 29 -3.69 -5.23 10.16
CA ILE A 29 -3.29 -4.87 8.81
C ILE A 29 -4.43 -5.24 7.86
N CYS A 30 -4.93 -4.25 7.15
CA CYS A 30 -6.00 -4.43 6.18
C CYS A 30 -5.44 -4.25 4.79
N LEU A 31 -5.55 -5.28 3.95
CA LEU A 31 -5.17 -5.20 2.55
C LEU A 31 -6.32 -4.65 1.74
N SER A 32 -6.04 -3.65 0.93
CA SER A 32 -7.04 -3.02 0.08
C SER A 32 -6.52 -2.97 -1.34
N GLN A 33 -7.37 -3.40 -2.27
CA GLN A 33 -7.08 -3.27 -3.68
C GLN A 33 -7.42 -1.86 -4.15
N LEU A 34 -6.53 -1.25 -4.92
CA LEU A 34 -6.77 0.07 -5.48
C LEU A 34 -7.55 -0.03 -6.80
N SER A 35 -8.30 1.03 -7.10
CA SER A 35 -8.81 1.23 -8.44
C SER A 35 -7.65 1.48 -9.40
N ARG A 36 -7.91 1.38 -10.71
CA ARG A 36 -6.89 1.60 -11.72
C ARG A 36 -6.70 3.08 -12.09
N ALA A 37 -7.22 4.00 -11.27
CA ALA A 37 -7.14 5.43 -11.54
C ALA A 37 -5.69 5.93 -11.69
N ASN A 38 -4.76 5.33 -10.95
CA ASN A 38 -3.35 5.68 -11.04
C ASN A 38 -2.73 5.36 -12.40
N GLU A 39 -3.28 4.39 -13.14
CA GLU A 39 -2.72 3.95 -14.41
C GLU A 39 -2.86 4.99 -15.52
N SER A 40 -3.76 5.95 -15.37
CA SER A 40 -3.95 7.04 -16.34
C SER A 40 -2.97 8.18 -16.15
N ARG A 41 -2.20 8.21 -15.06
CA ARG A 41 -1.23 9.26 -14.80
C ARG A 41 0.12 8.93 -15.42
N THR A 42 0.92 9.95 -15.66
CA THR A 42 2.31 9.78 -16.11
C THR A 42 3.14 9.10 -15.02
N ASP A 43 3.06 9.60 -13.81
CA ASP A 43 3.62 8.93 -12.64
C ASP A 43 2.51 8.04 -12.05
N LYS A 44 2.68 6.74 -12.17
CA LYS A 44 1.67 5.77 -11.79
C LYS A 44 1.76 5.36 -10.31
N ARG A 45 2.60 6.02 -9.53
CA ARG A 45 2.68 5.73 -8.11
C ARG A 45 1.37 6.04 -7.42
N PRO A 46 0.85 5.10 -6.61
CA PRO A 46 -0.37 5.35 -5.85
C PRO A 46 -0.20 6.50 -4.87
N MET A 47 -1.29 7.18 -4.61
CA MET A 47 -1.34 8.27 -3.64
C MET A 47 -2.66 8.20 -2.85
N LEU A 48 -2.74 8.95 -1.76
CA LEU A 48 -3.91 8.91 -0.87
C LEU A 48 -5.22 9.23 -1.59
N SER A 49 -5.18 10.11 -2.59
CA SER A 49 -6.38 10.42 -3.37
C SER A 49 -6.95 9.21 -4.11
N ASP A 50 -6.15 8.19 -4.37
CA ASP A 50 -6.61 6.96 -5.01
C ASP A 50 -7.47 6.11 -4.06
N LEU A 51 -7.52 6.45 -2.77
CA LEU A 51 -8.35 5.78 -1.78
C LEU A 51 -9.71 6.47 -1.56
N ARG A 52 -10.01 7.53 -2.30
CA ARG A 52 -11.23 8.32 -2.05
C ARG A 52 -12.50 7.48 -2.13
N GLU A 53 -12.57 6.54 -3.05
CA GLU A 53 -13.73 5.66 -3.20
C GLU A 53 -13.86 4.67 -2.04
N SER A 54 -12.81 4.51 -1.27
CA SER A 54 -12.79 3.65 -0.09
C SER A 54 -13.17 4.40 1.18
N GLY A 55 -13.64 5.64 1.05
CA GLY A 55 -14.24 6.43 2.12
C GLY A 55 -13.30 6.72 3.28
N ALA A 56 -13.63 6.20 4.45
CA ALA A 56 -12.95 6.55 5.69
C ALA A 56 -11.58 5.89 5.90
N ILE A 57 -11.10 5.06 4.99
CA ILE A 57 -9.80 4.39 5.17
C ILE A 57 -8.69 5.40 5.45
N GLU A 58 -8.63 6.45 4.65
CA GLU A 58 -7.59 7.46 4.78
C GLU A 58 -7.63 8.12 6.14
N GLN A 59 -8.82 8.34 6.69
CA GLN A 59 -9.00 8.99 8.00
C GLN A 59 -8.78 8.01 9.15
N ASP A 60 -9.27 6.79 9.03
CA ASP A 60 -9.26 5.82 10.12
C ASP A 60 -7.92 5.11 10.27
N ALA A 61 -7.16 4.92 9.21
CA ALA A 61 -5.89 4.22 9.30
C ALA A 61 -4.83 5.07 10.01
N ASP A 62 -4.05 4.43 10.87
CA ASP A 62 -2.90 5.08 11.49
C ASP A 62 -1.74 5.20 10.51
N SER A 63 -1.60 4.23 9.65
CA SER A 63 -0.58 4.22 8.60
C SER A 63 -1.20 3.72 7.30
N VAL A 64 -0.79 4.32 6.20
CA VAL A 64 -1.18 3.87 4.86
C VAL A 64 0.10 3.69 4.05
N MET A 65 0.25 2.49 3.51
CA MET A 65 1.40 2.13 2.70
C MET A 65 0.91 1.61 1.36
N PHE A 66 1.56 2.05 0.30
CA PHE A 66 1.31 1.54 -1.05
C PHE A 66 2.51 0.74 -1.51
N LEU A 67 2.26 -0.31 -2.26
CA LEU A 67 3.31 -1.06 -2.94
C LEU A 67 3.29 -0.73 -4.41
N TYR A 68 4.45 -0.44 -4.96
CA TYR A 68 4.60 -0.04 -6.35
C TYR A 68 5.82 -0.72 -6.96
N ARG A 69 5.68 -1.21 -8.20
CA ARG A 69 6.79 -1.72 -8.98
C ARG A 69 6.77 -1.06 -10.35
N ASP A 70 7.82 -0.30 -10.65
CA ASP A 70 7.93 0.37 -11.94
C ASP A 70 7.97 -0.63 -13.10
N GLU A 71 8.59 -1.77 -12.89
CA GLU A 71 8.69 -2.83 -13.89
C GLU A 71 7.33 -3.35 -14.35
N TYR A 72 6.32 -3.30 -13.49
CA TYR A 72 4.97 -3.73 -13.84
C TYR A 72 4.37 -2.88 -14.95
N TYR A 73 4.65 -1.58 -14.93
CA TYR A 73 4.11 -0.63 -15.92
C TYR A 73 5.10 -0.35 -17.04
N ASN A 74 6.38 -0.47 -16.79
CA ASN A 74 7.45 -0.15 -17.74
C ASN A 74 8.44 -1.30 -17.80
N PRO A 75 8.25 -2.23 -18.75
CA PRO A 75 9.15 -3.39 -18.87
C PRO A 75 10.61 -3.02 -19.18
N ASN A 76 10.84 -1.79 -19.67
CA ASN A 76 12.19 -1.31 -19.99
C ASN A 76 12.81 -0.51 -18.84
N THR A 77 12.21 -0.53 -17.66
CA THR A 77 12.74 0.18 -16.51
C THR A 77 14.13 -0.32 -16.15
N GLN A 78 14.92 0.58 -15.57
CA GLN A 78 16.22 0.21 -14.98
C GLN A 78 16.04 -0.39 -13.57
N ASP A 79 14.86 -0.24 -12.98
CA ASP A 79 14.55 -0.70 -11.61
C ASP A 79 13.97 -2.12 -11.64
N LYS A 80 14.67 -3.05 -12.27
CA LYS A 80 14.25 -4.45 -12.31
C LYS A 80 14.25 -5.04 -10.91
N ASN A 81 13.19 -5.78 -10.58
CA ASN A 81 13.03 -6.46 -9.29
C ASN A 81 13.08 -5.51 -8.10
N ILE A 82 12.78 -4.23 -8.32
CA ILE A 82 12.68 -3.25 -7.26
C ILE A 82 11.20 -2.94 -7.00
N ALA A 83 10.81 -2.99 -5.74
CA ALA A 83 9.51 -2.53 -5.29
C ALA A 83 9.70 -1.30 -4.41
N GLU A 84 8.72 -0.43 -4.42
CA GLU A 84 8.69 0.72 -3.52
C GLU A 84 7.57 0.52 -2.51
N CYS A 85 7.89 0.67 -1.24
CA CYS A 85 6.90 0.78 -0.18
C CYS A 85 6.74 2.27 0.11
N ILE A 86 5.62 2.83 -0.33
CA ILE A 86 5.35 4.26 -0.20
C ILE A 86 4.52 4.46 1.06
N VAL A 87 5.14 4.99 2.11
CA VAL A 87 4.44 5.33 3.34
C VAL A 87 3.80 6.70 3.14
N ALA A 88 2.53 6.69 2.77
CA ALA A 88 1.80 7.90 2.41
C ALA A 88 1.15 8.57 3.61
N LYS A 89 0.89 7.82 4.67
CA LYS A 89 0.39 8.34 5.94
C LYS A 89 1.07 7.58 7.07
N ASN A 90 1.51 8.29 8.08
CA ASN A 90 2.09 7.69 9.27
C ASN A 90 1.82 8.62 10.46
N ARG A 91 0.81 8.26 11.28
CA ARG A 91 0.36 9.11 12.38
C ARG A 91 1.46 9.38 13.41
N HIS A 92 2.34 8.43 13.62
CA HIS A 92 3.36 8.49 14.67
C HIS A 92 4.77 8.68 14.14
N GLY A 93 4.93 8.99 12.85
CA GLY A 93 6.25 9.11 12.25
C GLY A 93 6.22 9.87 10.94
N GLU A 94 7.25 9.68 10.17
CA GLU A 94 7.42 10.37 8.89
C GLU A 94 6.83 9.57 7.74
N THR A 95 6.47 10.28 6.68
CA THR A 95 6.16 9.67 5.39
C THR A 95 7.43 9.57 4.54
N GLY A 96 7.39 8.70 3.56
CA GLY A 96 8.55 8.51 2.68
C GLY A 96 8.41 7.23 1.90
N THR A 97 9.45 6.91 1.16
CA THR A 97 9.47 5.71 0.31
C THR A 97 10.68 4.85 0.65
N VAL A 98 10.43 3.58 0.86
CA VAL A 98 11.47 2.58 1.10
C VAL A 98 11.53 1.67 -0.12
N LYS A 99 12.72 1.47 -0.67
CA LYS A 99 12.92 0.52 -1.76
C LYS A 99 13.19 -0.86 -1.21
N LEU A 100 12.52 -1.85 -1.81
CA LEU A 100 12.64 -3.25 -1.44
C LEU A 100 13.04 -4.04 -2.67
N GLN A 101 13.66 -5.18 -2.46
CA GLN A 101 13.92 -6.12 -3.54
C GLN A 101 12.71 -7.04 -3.69
N TRP A 102 12.18 -7.13 -4.91
CA TRP A 102 11.15 -8.10 -5.27
C TRP A 102 11.81 -9.37 -5.78
N ARG A 103 11.44 -10.50 -5.19
CA ARG A 103 11.95 -11.82 -5.59
C ARG A 103 10.79 -12.64 -6.18
N PRO A 104 10.53 -12.53 -7.48
CA PRO A 104 9.36 -13.15 -8.10
C PRO A 104 9.37 -14.67 -8.01
N GLN A 105 10.54 -15.30 -7.99
CA GLN A 105 10.66 -16.76 -7.89
C GLN A 105 10.08 -17.28 -6.56
N PHE A 106 10.07 -16.45 -5.54
CA PHE A 106 9.61 -16.83 -4.20
C PHE A 106 8.40 -16.01 -3.75
N PHE A 107 7.86 -15.14 -4.60
CA PHE A 107 6.78 -14.22 -4.25
C PHE A 107 7.07 -13.47 -2.94
N THR A 108 8.28 -12.97 -2.80
CA THR A 108 8.78 -12.42 -1.54
C THR A 108 9.45 -11.08 -1.78
N PHE A 109 9.27 -10.18 -0.81
CA PHE A 109 10.07 -8.96 -0.70
C PHE A 109 11.20 -9.19 0.30
N SER A 110 12.32 -8.57 0.06
CA SER A 110 13.44 -8.57 0.99
C SER A 110 14.07 -7.19 1.02
N ASP A 111 14.91 -6.97 2.02
CA ASP A 111 15.66 -5.74 2.10
C ASP A 111 16.57 -5.61 0.88
N LEU A 112 16.73 -4.38 0.41
CA LEU A 112 17.67 -4.08 -0.64
C LEU A 112 19.07 -4.20 -0.07
N GLU A 113 19.87 -5.12 -0.62
CA GLU A 113 21.25 -5.25 -0.18
C GLU A 113 22.07 -4.05 -0.64
N TRP A 114 22.59 -3.32 0.34
CA TRP A 114 23.60 -2.32 0.07
C TRP A 114 24.92 -3.05 -0.15
N LYS A 115 25.34 -3.13 -1.39
CA LYS A 115 26.71 -3.51 -1.64
C LYS A 115 27.57 -2.30 -1.30
N HIS A 116 28.24 -2.39 -0.17
CA HIS A 116 29.33 -1.48 0.10
C HIS A 116 30.43 -1.77 -0.91
N GLU A 117 30.44 -1.01 -1.95
CA GLU A 117 31.57 -1.00 -2.82
C GLU A 117 32.66 -0.16 -2.17
N GLY A 118 33.64 -0.82 -1.73
CA GLY A 118 34.88 -0.19 -1.26
C GLY A 118 35.03 0.01 0.13
#